data_c46faa76c98fd450c064e745e68c0f29
#
_entry.id   c46faa76c98fd450c064e745e68c0f29
#
_cell.length_a   1.000
_cell.length_b   1.000
_cell.length_c   1.000
_cell.angle_alpha   90.00
_cell.angle_beta   90.00
_cell.angle_gamma   90.00
#
_symmetry.space_group_name_H-M   'P 1'
#
loop_
_entity.id
_entity.type
_entity.pdbx_description
1 polymer ?
#
loop_
_entity_poly.entity_id
_entity_poly.type
_entity_poly.pdbx_seq_one_letter_code
_entity_poly.pdbx_strand_id
1 'polypeptide(L)'
;MKETVANKIVIAERDNIAAVIEKGKVAEFYVHRGEIILGDVYLAPVENILPSIEAAFVNVGSDKMGFLHAQDVMGKGALQDKLKPKQKIVVQVVKEPVGHKGPRVTTEISLPGRFLVLMPNEPGINVSKKITSAKERARLKSILNLLKPVGVGVIVRTEAEGQSESDIQEDLEILLEKWNNIITSAESMTPPSLLYRDQDLLYRVIREACSEETQEIVVDTAFALNRVQNILQNWHMNKNINVTLYKGSEPLLVAMDIHKEIKAALQMKVNLPSGGYLFIQTTEALTVIDVNSGKFTNSATQDETILKTNIEAVHEIARQLGLRNIGGMIIIDFIDMTSRVDKLAMMEELEMAIESDKAKPQVGQLSDLGLVEMTR
;
A
#
# COMPACT_ATOMS: atom_id res chain seq x y z
N MET A 1 34.64 -7.80 -2.05
CA MET A 1 33.43 -7.97 -1.22
C MET A 1 32.48 -6.88 -1.68
N LYS A 2 31.35 -7.22 -2.31
CA LYS A 2 30.30 -6.23 -2.56
C LYS A 2 29.69 -5.92 -1.18
N GLU A 3 29.79 -4.67 -0.73
CA GLU A 3 29.06 -4.22 0.44
C GLU A 3 27.58 -4.50 0.19
N THR A 4 26.99 -5.35 1.00
CA THR A 4 25.55 -5.58 1.02
C THR A 4 24.94 -4.26 1.51
N VAL A 5 24.35 -3.49 0.61
CA VAL A 5 23.71 -2.23 0.98
C VAL A 5 22.53 -2.57 1.87
N ALA A 6 22.56 -2.05 3.09
CA ALA A 6 21.57 -2.32 4.12
C ALA A 6 20.18 -1.85 3.70
N ASN A 7 19.15 -2.65 3.92
CA ASN A 7 17.76 -2.20 3.81
C ASN A 7 17.45 -1.25 4.97
N LYS A 8 16.99 -0.04 4.63
CA LYS A 8 16.78 1.06 5.58
C LYS A 8 15.38 1.64 5.48
N ILE A 9 14.89 2.12 6.61
CA ILE A 9 13.69 2.97 6.67
C ILE A 9 14.12 4.35 7.18
N VAL A 10 13.77 5.40 6.47
CA VAL A 10 14.03 6.79 6.85
C VAL A 10 12.70 7.46 7.13
N ILE A 11 12.52 8.00 8.35
CA ILE A 11 11.28 8.64 8.77
C ILE A 11 11.56 10.09 9.13
N ALA A 12 11.19 11.00 8.23
CA ALA A 12 11.20 12.44 8.47
C ALA A 12 9.81 12.84 9.03
N GLU A 13 9.67 12.71 10.35
CA GLU A 13 8.41 13.00 11.05
C GLU A 13 7.98 14.45 10.86
N ARG A 14 8.95 15.40 10.85
CA ARG A 14 8.68 16.82 10.63
C ARG A 14 8.10 17.13 9.26
N ASP A 15 8.46 16.34 8.25
CA ASP A 15 7.98 16.47 6.87
C ASP A 15 6.75 15.62 6.59
N ASN A 16 6.36 14.74 7.52
CA ASN A 16 5.33 13.71 7.33
C ASN A 16 5.62 12.78 6.12
N ILE A 17 6.90 12.45 5.92
CA ILE A 17 7.35 11.59 4.83
C ILE A 17 8.25 10.49 5.41
N ALA A 18 8.02 9.25 4.98
CA ALA A 18 8.99 8.19 5.18
C ALA A 18 9.34 7.53 3.85
N ALA A 19 10.55 7.00 3.77
CA ALA A 19 11.08 6.30 2.61
C ALA A 19 11.65 4.95 3.02
N VAL A 20 11.33 3.92 2.24
CA VAL A 20 11.93 2.59 2.33
C VAL A 20 13.03 2.51 1.29
N ILE A 21 14.23 2.14 1.72
CA ILE A 21 15.42 2.05 0.86
C ILE A 21 15.84 0.59 0.79
N GLU A 22 15.81 0.03 -0.41
CA GLU A 22 16.23 -1.33 -0.72
C GLU A 22 17.36 -1.29 -1.75
N LYS A 23 18.42 -2.06 -1.50
CA LYS A 23 19.59 -2.12 -2.41
C LYS A 23 20.13 -0.73 -2.79
N GLY A 24 20.04 0.24 -1.88
CA GLY A 24 20.55 1.61 -2.05
C GLY A 24 19.65 2.54 -2.89
N LYS A 25 18.45 2.13 -3.25
CA LYS A 25 17.45 2.96 -3.95
C LYS A 25 16.17 3.07 -3.13
N VAL A 26 15.48 4.19 -3.25
CA VAL A 26 14.14 4.32 -2.67
C VAL A 26 13.18 3.40 -3.43
N ALA A 27 12.56 2.49 -2.71
CA ALA A 27 11.57 1.54 -3.23
C ALA A 27 10.14 2.03 -3.02
N GLU A 28 9.85 2.64 -1.86
CA GLU A 28 8.50 3.05 -1.51
C GLU A 28 8.53 4.35 -0.69
N PHE A 29 7.54 5.20 -0.89
CA PHE A 29 7.27 6.38 -0.06
C PHE A 29 5.98 6.20 0.72
N TYR A 30 6.02 6.61 1.98
CA TYR A 30 4.85 6.83 2.82
C TYR A 30 4.70 8.32 3.07
N VAL A 31 3.57 8.89 2.68
CA VAL A 31 3.28 10.31 2.84
C VAL A 31 2.00 10.46 3.63
N HIS A 32 2.05 11.24 4.69
CA HIS A 32 0.89 11.54 5.50
C HIS A 32 0.43 12.98 5.19
N ARG A 33 -0.46 13.11 4.23
CA ARG A 33 -1.04 14.39 3.81
C ARG A 33 -2.52 14.24 3.53
N GLY A 34 -3.28 15.28 3.89
CA GLY A 34 -4.71 15.35 3.61
C GLY A 34 -5.59 15.27 4.86
N GLU A 35 -6.83 15.70 4.70
CA GLU A 35 -7.85 15.68 5.74
C GLU A 35 -8.53 14.32 5.86
N ILE A 36 -8.63 13.60 4.74
CA ILE A 36 -9.24 12.28 4.63
C ILE A 36 -8.20 11.30 4.15
N ILE A 37 -7.92 10.28 4.95
CA ILE A 37 -6.85 9.32 4.73
C ILE A 37 -7.44 7.91 4.60
N LEU A 38 -6.80 7.08 3.79
CA LEU A 38 -7.13 5.67 3.66
C LEU A 38 -7.15 4.99 5.04
N GLY A 39 -8.25 4.28 5.35
CA GLY A 39 -8.44 3.59 6.62
C GLY A 39 -9.14 4.41 7.71
N ASP A 40 -9.27 5.73 7.54
CA ASP A 40 -10.07 6.56 8.47
C ASP A 40 -11.49 6.04 8.59
N VAL A 41 -12.03 6.04 9.82
CA VAL A 41 -13.40 5.63 10.10
C VAL A 41 -14.20 6.84 10.57
N TYR A 42 -15.32 7.08 9.92
CA TYR A 42 -16.22 8.21 10.18
C TYR A 42 -17.60 7.76 10.64
N LEU A 43 -18.21 8.53 11.51
CA LEU A 43 -19.67 8.58 11.69
C LEU A 43 -20.22 9.56 10.67
N ALA A 44 -20.96 9.08 9.68
CA ALA A 44 -21.42 9.86 8.55
C ALA A 44 -22.93 9.77 8.36
N PRO A 45 -23.66 10.89 8.14
CA PRO A 45 -25.05 10.84 7.71
C PRO A 45 -25.15 10.51 6.22
N VAL A 46 -26.12 9.70 5.87
CA VAL A 46 -26.48 9.44 4.47
C VAL A 46 -27.21 10.68 3.92
N GLU A 47 -26.63 11.36 2.93
CA GLU A 47 -27.25 12.54 2.35
C GLU A 47 -28.17 12.19 1.19
N ASN A 48 -27.69 11.43 0.22
CA ASN A 48 -28.44 11.06 -0.98
C ASN A 48 -28.27 9.57 -1.29
N ILE A 49 -29.34 8.94 -1.75
CA ILE A 49 -29.33 7.58 -2.28
C ILE A 49 -29.73 7.67 -3.75
N LEU A 50 -28.89 7.16 -4.65
CA LEU A 50 -29.06 7.17 -6.09
C LEU A 50 -29.17 5.72 -6.63
N PRO A 51 -30.37 5.18 -6.72
CA PRO A 51 -30.57 3.80 -7.13
C PRO A 51 -30.10 3.50 -8.55
N SER A 52 -30.18 4.50 -9.44
CA SER A 52 -29.78 4.37 -10.85
C SER A 52 -28.30 4.04 -11.07
N ILE A 53 -27.45 4.36 -10.10
CA ILE A 53 -26.01 4.07 -10.11
C ILE A 53 -25.62 3.16 -8.93
N GLU A 54 -26.61 2.56 -8.26
CA GLU A 54 -26.41 1.67 -7.09
C GLU A 54 -25.46 2.25 -6.02
N ALA A 55 -25.62 3.56 -5.72
CA ALA A 55 -24.72 4.25 -4.79
C ALA A 55 -25.46 5.20 -3.86
N ALA A 56 -24.83 5.49 -2.73
CA ALA A 56 -25.21 6.55 -1.80
C ALA A 56 -24.07 7.54 -1.62
N PHE A 57 -24.40 8.77 -1.26
CA PHE A 57 -23.45 9.79 -0.85
C PHE A 57 -23.61 10.03 0.64
N VAL A 58 -22.49 10.02 1.33
CA VAL A 58 -22.41 10.21 2.78
C VAL A 58 -21.52 11.42 3.11
N ASN A 59 -21.87 12.15 4.15
CA ASN A 59 -21.10 13.31 4.57
C ASN A 59 -20.02 12.86 5.57
N VAL A 60 -18.74 12.98 5.17
CA VAL A 60 -17.58 12.65 6.02
C VAL A 60 -16.94 13.89 6.64
N GLY A 61 -17.61 15.06 6.56
CA GLY A 61 -17.12 16.31 7.17
C GLY A 61 -16.13 17.09 6.30
N SER A 62 -16.08 16.82 5.00
CA SER A 62 -15.26 17.57 4.04
C SER A 62 -16.11 18.18 2.92
N ASP A 63 -15.49 19.02 2.08
CA ASP A 63 -16.14 19.63 0.93
C ASP A 63 -16.65 18.60 -0.09
N LYS A 64 -16.14 17.39 -0.05
CA LYS A 64 -16.50 16.30 -0.97
C LYS A 64 -17.21 15.18 -0.24
N MET A 65 -18.37 14.79 -0.76
CA MET A 65 -19.14 13.67 -0.22
C MET A 65 -18.42 12.34 -0.43
N GLY A 66 -18.51 11.46 0.54
CA GLY A 66 -18.06 10.08 0.43
C GLY A 66 -18.98 9.28 -0.50
N PHE A 67 -18.41 8.56 -1.45
CA PHE A 67 -19.11 7.66 -2.35
C PHE A 67 -19.19 6.26 -1.77
N LEU A 68 -20.40 5.75 -1.55
CA LEU A 68 -20.70 4.44 -0.98
C LEU A 68 -21.47 3.61 -2.00
N HIS A 69 -20.80 2.63 -2.63
CA HIS A 69 -21.45 1.75 -3.60
C HIS A 69 -22.26 0.66 -2.88
N ALA A 70 -23.33 0.14 -3.52
CA ALA A 70 -24.20 -0.89 -2.96
C ALA A 70 -23.45 -2.17 -2.53
N GLN A 71 -22.38 -2.52 -3.24
CA GLN A 71 -21.51 -3.64 -2.91
C GLN A 71 -20.69 -3.42 -1.64
N ASP A 72 -20.42 -2.17 -1.28
CA ASP A 72 -19.66 -1.78 -0.09
C ASP A 72 -20.57 -1.57 1.14
N VAL A 73 -21.88 -1.86 1.00
CA VAL A 73 -22.87 -1.79 2.08
C VAL A 73 -23.23 -3.19 2.54
N MET A 74 -23.03 -3.45 3.82
CA MET A 74 -23.35 -4.74 4.42
C MET A 74 -24.81 -5.13 4.27
N GLY A 75 -25.05 -6.46 4.27
CA GLY A 75 -26.39 -7.04 4.20
C GLY A 75 -26.86 -7.35 2.77
N LYS A 76 -27.92 -8.16 2.68
CA LYS A 76 -28.54 -8.57 1.41
C LYS A 76 -29.69 -7.62 1.08
N GLY A 77 -29.97 -7.42 -0.22
CA GLY A 77 -31.09 -6.60 -0.70
C GLY A 77 -30.65 -5.34 -1.44
N ALA A 78 -31.63 -4.56 -1.92
CA ALA A 78 -31.36 -3.32 -2.62
C ALA A 78 -30.83 -2.24 -1.66
N LEU A 79 -30.09 -1.26 -2.20
CA LEU A 79 -29.50 -0.20 -1.38
C LEU A 79 -30.55 0.58 -0.57
N GLN A 80 -31.71 0.78 -1.13
CA GLN A 80 -32.86 1.48 -0.49
C GLN A 80 -33.44 0.74 0.71
N ASP A 81 -33.30 -0.59 0.74
CA ASP A 81 -33.73 -1.42 1.86
C ASP A 81 -32.71 -1.38 3.00
N LYS A 82 -31.46 -1.11 2.66
CA LYS A 82 -30.32 -1.09 3.60
C LYS A 82 -30.09 0.28 4.24
N LEU A 83 -30.32 1.35 3.50
CA LEU A 83 -30.02 2.72 3.89
C LEU A 83 -31.24 3.61 3.79
N LYS A 84 -31.33 4.58 4.72
CA LYS A 84 -32.33 5.66 4.70
C LYS A 84 -31.64 7.02 4.66
N PRO A 85 -32.24 8.02 3.97
CA PRO A 85 -31.74 9.40 4.04
C PRO A 85 -31.62 9.88 5.50
N LYS A 86 -30.57 10.60 5.82
CA LYS A 86 -30.24 11.09 7.16
C LYS A 86 -29.88 10.02 8.19
N GLN A 87 -29.85 8.76 7.83
CA GLN A 87 -29.36 7.69 8.68
C GLN A 87 -27.88 7.93 9.01
N LYS A 88 -27.54 7.77 10.28
CA LYS A 88 -26.14 7.78 10.74
C LYS A 88 -25.55 6.39 10.54
N ILE A 89 -24.42 6.31 9.86
CA ILE A 89 -23.70 5.07 9.62
C ILE A 89 -22.21 5.23 9.89
N VAL A 90 -21.57 4.14 10.31
CA VAL A 90 -20.12 4.08 10.43
C VAL A 90 -19.56 3.63 9.09
N VAL A 91 -18.64 4.41 8.54
CA VAL A 91 -18.00 4.12 7.25
C VAL A 91 -16.50 4.26 7.34
N GLN A 92 -15.78 3.46 6.54
CA GLN A 92 -14.33 3.51 6.44
C GLN A 92 -13.91 3.94 5.03
N VAL A 93 -12.88 4.77 4.93
CA VAL A 93 -12.30 5.22 3.67
C VAL A 93 -11.48 4.09 3.05
N VAL A 94 -11.85 3.65 1.84
CA VAL A 94 -11.14 2.63 1.06
C VAL A 94 -10.39 3.20 -0.14
N LYS A 95 -10.71 4.46 -0.54
CA LYS A 95 -9.92 5.24 -1.49
C LYS A 95 -9.99 6.70 -1.10
N GLU A 96 -8.84 7.35 -1.10
CA GLU A 96 -8.73 8.78 -0.85
C GLU A 96 -9.37 9.63 -1.96
N PRO A 97 -9.78 10.87 -1.68
CA PRO A 97 -10.32 11.77 -2.70
C PRO A 97 -9.25 12.09 -3.75
N VAL A 98 -9.62 12.06 -5.02
CA VAL A 98 -8.72 12.37 -6.14
C VAL A 98 -9.39 13.37 -7.09
N GLY A 99 -8.70 14.46 -7.40
CA GLY A 99 -9.21 15.51 -8.28
C GLY A 99 -10.55 16.04 -7.78
N HIS A 100 -11.61 15.91 -8.59
CA HIS A 100 -12.96 16.33 -8.23
C HIS A 100 -13.79 15.23 -7.54
N LYS A 101 -13.29 13.99 -7.49
CA LYS A 101 -13.99 12.85 -6.88
C LYS A 101 -13.79 12.84 -5.37
N GLY A 102 -14.88 12.60 -4.63
CA GLY A 102 -14.83 12.37 -3.20
C GLY A 102 -14.22 11.00 -2.83
N PRO A 103 -13.97 10.76 -1.53
CA PRO A 103 -13.45 9.47 -1.08
C PRO A 103 -14.45 8.34 -1.35
N ARG A 104 -13.97 7.14 -1.69
CA ARG A 104 -14.79 5.94 -1.67
C ARG A 104 -14.79 5.38 -0.26
N VAL A 105 -15.96 4.99 0.23
CA VAL A 105 -16.12 4.47 1.57
C VAL A 105 -16.90 3.15 1.57
N THR A 106 -16.75 2.37 2.65
CA THR A 106 -17.44 1.09 2.88
C THR A 106 -18.01 1.03 4.28
N THR A 107 -19.06 0.25 4.49
CA THR A 107 -19.56 -0.13 5.82
C THR A 107 -18.86 -1.39 6.35
N GLU A 108 -18.09 -2.09 5.52
CA GLU A 108 -17.29 -3.25 5.90
C GLU A 108 -15.97 -2.76 6.54
N ILE A 109 -16.03 -2.53 7.85
CA ILE A 109 -14.89 -2.00 8.60
C ILE A 109 -13.81 -3.06 8.73
N SER A 110 -12.56 -2.68 8.46
CA SER A 110 -11.38 -3.51 8.65
C SER A 110 -10.33 -2.76 9.45
N LEU A 111 -9.87 -3.36 10.55
CA LEU A 111 -8.86 -2.76 11.42
C LEU A 111 -7.57 -3.58 11.35
N PRO A 112 -6.53 -3.04 10.69
CA PRO A 112 -5.27 -3.76 10.55
C PRO A 112 -4.45 -3.70 11.84
N GLY A 113 -4.06 -4.88 12.34
CA GLY A 113 -3.01 -5.11 13.33
C GLY A 113 -1.71 -5.52 12.67
N ARG A 114 -0.80 -6.04 13.47
CA ARG A 114 0.46 -6.58 12.99
C ARG A 114 0.27 -7.95 12.35
N PHE A 115 -0.35 -8.87 13.05
CA PHE A 115 -0.54 -10.26 12.67
C PHE A 115 -1.92 -10.54 12.09
N LEU A 116 -2.89 -9.71 12.45
CA LEU A 116 -4.30 -9.89 12.15
C LEU A 116 -4.89 -8.65 11.48
N VAL A 117 -5.99 -8.85 10.76
CA VAL A 117 -6.93 -7.78 10.40
C VAL A 117 -8.26 -8.15 11.01
N LEU A 118 -8.80 -7.29 11.86
CA LEU A 118 -10.12 -7.48 12.47
C LEU A 118 -11.20 -7.03 11.50
N MET A 119 -12.19 -7.91 11.28
CA MET A 119 -13.40 -7.65 10.50
C MET A 119 -14.60 -7.72 11.46
N PRO A 120 -14.96 -6.62 12.16
CA PRO A 120 -15.90 -6.69 13.26
C PRO A 120 -17.30 -7.18 12.89
N ASN A 121 -17.69 -6.94 11.64
CA ASN A 121 -19.04 -7.17 11.15
C ASN A 121 -19.15 -8.37 10.18
N GLU A 122 -18.06 -9.06 9.88
CA GLU A 122 -18.03 -10.23 9.01
C GLU A 122 -17.50 -11.45 9.76
N PRO A 123 -18.30 -12.51 9.96
CA PRO A 123 -17.81 -13.68 10.66
C PRO A 123 -16.86 -14.51 9.78
N GLY A 124 -15.88 -15.13 10.41
CA GLY A 124 -14.98 -16.07 9.74
C GLY A 124 -13.52 -15.92 10.14
N ILE A 125 -12.69 -16.87 9.68
CA ILE A 125 -11.24 -16.83 9.83
C ILE A 125 -10.63 -17.14 8.47
N ASN A 126 -9.99 -16.15 7.89
CA ASN A 126 -9.24 -16.25 6.64
C ASN A 126 -7.75 -16.22 6.94
N VAL A 127 -6.95 -17.05 6.27
CA VAL A 127 -5.49 -17.07 6.44
C VAL A 127 -4.84 -16.67 5.11
N SER A 128 -3.85 -15.78 5.17
CA SER A 128 -3.09 -15.33 4.00
C SER A 128 -2.69 -16.51 3.11
N LYS A 129 -2.88 -16.38 1.81
CA LYS A 129 -2.48 -17.40 0.83
C LYS A 129 -0.96 -17.58 0.76
N LYS A 130 -0.20 -16.58 1.21
CA LYS A 130 1.27 -16.66 1.26
C LYS A 130 1.79 -17.61 2.35
N ILE A 131 0.99 -17.92 3.38
CA ILE A 131 1.30 -18.99 4.34
C ILE A 131 0.97 -20.32 3.67
N THR A 132 1.97 -21.00 3.13
CA THR A 132 1.80 -22.22 2.33
C THR A 132 1.69 -23.49 3.17
N SER A 133 2.26 -23.50 4.38
CA SER A 133 2.23 -24.65 5.30
C SER A 133 0.82 -24.97 5.78
N ALA A 134 0.25 -26.11 5.38
CA ALA A 134 -1.08 -26.57 5.82
C ALA A 134 -1.15 -26.75 7.34
N LYS A 135 -0.05 -27.21 7.98
CA LYS A 135 0.07 -27.38 9.43
C LYS A 135 -0.04 -26.04 10.14
N GLU A 136 0.68 -25.03 9.65
CA GLU A 136 0.68 -23.70 10.22
C GLU A 136 -0.68 -23.00 10.04
N ARG A 137 -1.29 -23.11 8.86
CA ARG A 137 -2.66 -22.62 8.62
C ARG A 137 -3.67 -23.22 9.57
N ALA A 138 -3.57 -24.53 9.84
CA ALA A 138 -4.44 -25.22 10.80
C ALA A 138 -4.20 -24.73 12.23
N ARG A 139 -2.92 -24.55 12.63
CA ARG A 139 -2.54 -24.02 13.96
C ARG A 139 -3.13 -22.64 14.19
N LEU A 140 -2.91 -21.69 13.29
CA LEU A 140 -3.41 -20.32 13.39
C LEU A 140 -4.93 -20.25 13.42
N LYS A 141 -5.62 -21.07 12.61
CA LYS A 141 -7.08 -21.19 12.67
C LYS A 141 -7.57 -21.74 14.01
N SER A 142 -6.90 -22.73 14.59
CA SER A 142 -7.27 -23.31 15.88
C SER A 142 -7.13 -22.30 17.00
N ILE A 143 -6.05 -21.56 17.07
CA ILE A 143 -5.83 -20.48 18.04
C ILE A 143 -6.99 -19.45 17.94
N LEU A 144 -7.26 -18.94 16.76
CA LEU A 144 -8.27 -17.91 16.58
C LEU A 144 -9.71 -18.40 16.80
N ASN A 145 -10.00 -19.68 16.55
CA ASN A 145 -11.30 -20.25 16.91
C ASN A 145 -11.57 -20.25 18.42
N LEU A 146 -10.51 -20.34 19.23
CA LEU A 146 -10.61 -20.29 20.69
C LEU A 146 -10.69 -18.85 21.21
N LEU A 147 -9.93 -17.93 20.59
CA LEU A 147 -9.74 -16.57 21.12
C LEU A 147 -10.77 -15.56 20.62
N LYS A 148 -11.22 -15.67 19.37
CA LYS A 148 -12.08 -14.62 18.79
C LYS A 148 -13.52 -14.66 19.29
N PRO A 149 -14.15 -13.49 19.51
CA PRO A 149 -15.58 -13.43 19.82
C PRO A 149 -16.47 -13.99 18.70
N VAL A 150 -17.67 -14.42 19.07
CA VAL A 150 -18.69 -14.84 18.11
C VAL A 150 -19.15 -13.65 17.27
N GLY A 151 -19.33 -13.85 15.96
CA GLY A 151 -19.78 -12.80 15.03
C GLY A 151 -18.68 -11.94 14.46
N VAL A 152 -17.47 -11.98 15.03
CA VAL A 152 -16.30 -11.23 14.54
C VAL A 152 -15.51 -12.10 13.56
N GLY A 153 -14.99 -11.50 12.50
CA GLY A 153 -14.07 -12.12 11.57
C GLY A 153 -12.64 -11.64 11.73
N VAL A 154 -11.72 -12.49 11.29
CA VAL A 154 -10.29 -12.21 11.35
C VAL A 154 -9.60 -12.70 10.08
N ILE A 155 -8.76 -11.85 9.51
CA ILE A 155 -7.82 -12.25 8.45
C ILE A 155 -6.42 -12.35 9.09
N VAL A 156 -5.81 -13.52 8.96
CA VAL A 156 -4.43 -13.76 9.43
C VAL A 156 -3.46 -13.29 8.35
N ARG A 157 -2.58 -12.37 8.72
CA ARG A 157 -1.52 -11.85 7.84
C ARG A 157 -0.35 -12.83 7.76
N THR A 158 0.52 -12.62 6.78
CA THR A 158 1.73 -13.45 6.58
C THR A 158 2.68 -13.36 7.77
N GLU A 159 2.77 -12.19 8.39
CA GLU A 159 3.60 -11.90 9.56
C GLU A 159 3.23 -12.73 10.81
N ALA A 160 2.08 -13.38 10.81
CA ALA A 160 1.65 -14.29 11.87
C ALA A 160 2.28 -15.69 11.79
N GLU A 161 2.94 -16.02 10.67
CA GLU A 161 3.59 -17.32 10.51
C GLU A 161 4.71 -17.50 11.54
N GLY A 162 4.65 -18.61 12.29
CA GLY A 162 5.62 -18.92 13.34
C GLY A 162 5.47 -18.14 14.64
N GLN A 163 4.56 -17.18 14.74
CA GLN A 163 4.37 -16.40 15.97
C GLN A 163 3.70 -17.22 17.07
N SER A 164 3.93 -16.81 18.32
CA SER A 164 3.36 -17.48 19.49
C SER A 164 1.83 -17.23 19.60
N GLU A 165 1.15 -18.08 20.35
CA GLU A 165 -0.26 -17.88 20.67
C GLU A 165 -0.50 -16.57 21.42
N SER A 166 0.43 -16.24 22.34
CA SER A 166 0.39 -15.01 23.13
C SER A 166 0.46 -13.76 22.25
N ASP A 167 1.33 -13.74 21.23
CA ASP A 167 1.47 -12.60 20.33
C ASP A 167 0.20 -12.41 19.47
N ILE A 168 -0.39 -13.51 19.02
CA ILE A 168 -1.65 -13.48 18.26
C ILE A 168 -2.83 -13.00 19.13
N GLN A 169 -2.87 -13.44 20.38
CA GLN A 169 -3.88 -13.01 21.35
C GLN A 169 -3.77 -11.52 21.66
N GLU A 170 -2.57 -11.02 21.95
CA GLU A 170 -2.32 -9.60 22.22
C GLU A 170 -2.74 -8.70 21.06
N ASP A 171 -2.40 -9.08 19.83
CA ASP A 171 -2.81 -8.31 18.63
C ASP A 171 -4.33 -8.30 18.49
N LEU A 172 -5.00 -9.43 18.75
CA LEU A 172 -6.46 -9.51 18.72
C LEU A 172 -7.12 -8.64 19.80
N GLU A 173 -6.62 -8.65 21.03
CA GLU A 173 -7.14 -7.86 22.14
C GLU A 173 -7.03 -6.36 21.86
N ILE A 174 -5.89 -5.89 21.34
CA ILE A 174 -5.67 -4.50 20.91
C ILE A 174 -6.69 -4.09 19.82
N LEU A 175 -6.94 -4.97 18.85
CA LEU A 175 -7.88 -4.68 17.78
C LEU A 175 -9.34 -4.64 18.26
N LEU A 176 -9.71 -5.51 19.18
CA LEU A 176 -11.04 -5.51 19.80
C LEU A 176 -11.25 -4.26 20.66
N GLU A 177 -10.24 -3.80 21.39
CA GLU A 177 -10.30 -2.56 22.15
C GLU A 177 -10.48 -1.34 21.22
N LYS A 178 -9.72 -1.29 20.12
CA LYS A 178 -9.89 -0.23 19.10
C LYS A 178 -11.31 -0.19 18.55
N TRP A 179 -11.88 -1.36 18.23
CA TRP A 179 -13.25 -1.45 17.75
C TRP A 179 -14.27 -0.97 18.78
N ASN A 180 -14.14 -1.39 20.04
CA ASN A 180 -15.00 -0.94 21.12
C ASN A 180 -14.94 0.59 21.30
N ASN A 181 -13.76 1.20 21.20
CA ASN A 181 -13.60 2.65 21.26
C ASN A 181 -14.29 3.35 20.08
N ILE A 182 -14.24 2.79 18.87
CA ILE A 182 -14.96 3.32 17.69
C ILE A 182 -16.46 3.31 17.93
N ILE A 183 -17.03 2.20 18.43
CA ILE A 183 -18.47 2.08 18.67
C ILE A 183 -18.92 3.04 19.78
N THR A 184 -18.21 3.09 20.88
CA THR A 184 -18.51 4.03 21.98
C THR A 184 -18.47 5.49 21.53
N SER A 185 -17.50 5.84 20.69
CA SER A 185 -17.42 7.17 20.09
C SER A 185 -18.58 7.44 19.13
N ALA A 186 -18.99 6.44 18.33
CA ALA A 186 -20.12 6.58 17.40
C ALA A 186 -21.46 6.81 18.13
N GLU A 187 -21.63 6.26 19.33
CA GLU A 187 -22.83 6.46 20.14
C GLU A 187 -22.90 7.87 20.76
N SER A 188 -21.74 8.45 21.10
CA SER A 188 -21.64 9.73 21.81
C SER A 188 -21.48 10.95 20.92
N MET A 189 -20.93 10.78 19.70
CA MET A 189 -20.60 11.89 18.81
C MET A 189 -21.74 12.26 17.85
N THR A 190 -21.72 13.52 17.42
CA THR A 190 -22.64 14.05 16.38
C THR A 190 -22.00 13.94 14.99
N PRO A 191 -22.66 13.33 13.99
CA PRO A 191 -22.12 13.27 12.66
C PRO A 191 -22.21 14.63 11.90
N PRO A 192 -21.31 14.93 10.97
CA PRO A 192 -20.17 14.09 10.59
C PRO A 192 -19.02 14.17 11.61
N SER A 193 -18.40 13.03 11.96
CA SER A 193 -17.28 13.00 12.90
C SER A 193 -16.28 11.90 12.55
N LEU A 194 -14.99 12.20 12.69
CA LEU A 194 -13.91 11.22 12.63
C LEU A 194 -13.94 10.40 13.94
N LEU A 195 -14.18 9.09 13.84
CA LEU A 195 -14.20 8.15 14.97
C LEU A 195 -12.82 7.53 15.23
N TYR A 196 -12.10 7.23 14.16
CA TYR A 196 -10.80 6.56 14.24
C TYR A 196 -9.94 6.96 13.05
N ARG A 197 -8.72 7.27 13.33
CA ARG A 197 -7.66 7.44 12.33
C ARG A 197 -6.64 6.35 12.56
N ASP A 198 -6.39 5.53 11.51
CA ASP A 198 -5.29 4.58 11.58
C ASP A 198 -4.00 5.38 11.75
N GLN A 199 -3.24 4.99 12.73
CA GLN A 199 -2.24 5.78 13.39
C GLN A 199 -1.30 6.52 12.44
N ASP A 200 -0.58 7.47 13.04
CA ASP A 200 0.38 8.31 12.37
C ASP A 200 1.35 7.54 11.42
N LEU A 201 1.98 8.29 10.55
CA LEU A 201 2.94 7.83 9.56
C LEU A 201 3.93 6.79 10.14
N LEU A 202 4.46 7.03 11.33
CA LEU A 202 5.48 6.21 11.96
C LEU A 202 5.00 4.78 12.21
N TYR A 203 3.86 4.62 12.87
CA TYR A 203 3.31 3.28 13.17
C TYR A 203 2.96 2.52 11.89
N ARG A 204 2.35 3.22 10.91
CA ARG A 204 2.01 2.63 9.61
C ARG A 204 3.25 2.12 8.88
N VAL A 205 4.31 2.94 8.82
CA VAL A 205 5.56 2.57 8.16
C VAL A 205 6.20 1.35 8.83
N ILE A 206 6.31 1.35 10.17
CA ILE A 206 6.89 0.20 10.88
C ILE A 206 6.05 -1.05 10.67
N ARG A 207 4.71 -0.95 10.71
CA ARG A 207 3.81 -2.09 10.50
C ARG A 207 3.91 -2.68 9.09
N GLU A 208 4.06 -1.84 8.06
CA GLU A 208 3.92 -2.25 6.66
C GLU A 208 5.25 -2.49 5.95
N ALA A 209 6.31 -1.80 6.37
CA ALA A 209 7.60 -1.85 5.70
C ALA A 209 8.72 -2.47 6.52
N CYS A 210 8.59 -2.55 7.85
CA CYS A 210 9.61 -3.14 8.69
C CYS A 210 9.53 -4.67 8.64
N SER A 211 10.61 -5.32 8.24
CA SER A 211 10.75 -6.77 8.14
C SER A 211 12.03 -7.23 8.84
N GLU A 212 12.27 -8.54 8.88
CA GLU A 212 13.52 -9.12 9.38
C GLU A 212 14.76 -8.70 8.56
N GLU A 213 14.55 -8.29 7.31
CA GLU A 213 15.61 -7.79 6.43
C GLU A 213 15.96 -6.31 6.68
N THR A 214 15.14 -5.60 7.47
CA THR A 214 15.41 -4.20 7.85
C THR A 214 16.57 -4.13 8.81
N GLN A 215 17.63 -3.42 8.44
CA GLN A 215 18.86 -3.32 9.24
C GLN A 215 18.94 -2.01 10.02
N GLU A 216 18.37 -0.93 9.47
CA GLU A 216 18.46 0.40 10.07
C GLU A 216 17.15 1.19 9.91
N ILE A 217 16.77 1.92 10.96
CA ILE A 217 15.70 2.92 10.92
C ILE A 217 16.28 4.26 11.38
N VAL A 218 16.22 5.26 10.53
CA VAL A 218 16.73 6.61 10.81
C VAL A 218 15.55 7.55 11.01
N VAL A 219 15.55 8.29 12.11
CA VAL A 219 14.48 9.25 12.44
C VAL A 219 15.07 10.64 12.73
N ASP A 220 14.25 11.70 12.56
CA ASP A 220 14.69 13.10 12.73
C ASP A 220 14.24 13.75 14.05
N THR A 221 13.47 13.04 14.89
CA THR A 221 13.04 13.53 16.20
C THR A 221 13.31 12.52 17.31
N ALA A 222 13.59 13.01 18.53
CA ALA A 222 13.74 12.15 19.70
C ALA A 222 12.42 11.46 20.08
N PHE A 223 11.28 12.09 19.76
CA PHE A 223 9.96 11.51 19.98
C PHE A 223 9.75 10.28 19.06
N ALA A 224 10.06 10.42 17.77
CA ALA A 224 10.01 9.30 16.83
C ALA A 224 10.95 8.16 17.24
N LEU A 225 12.19 8.47 17.69
CA LEU A 225 13.14 7.48 18.18
C LEU A 225 12.55 6.61 19.29
N ASN A 226 12.03 7.25 20.35
CA ASN A 226 11.45 6.53 21.48
C ASN A 226 10.24 5.68 21.05
N ARG A 227 9.40 6.22 20.19
CA ARG A 227 8.20 5.50 19.70
C ARG A 227 8.57 4.28 18.85
N VAL A 228 9.52 4.44 17.91
CA VAL A 228 10.01 3.31 17.10
C VAL A 228 10.59 2.22 18.00
N GLN A 229 11.44 2.59 18.95
CA GLN A 229 12.02 1.63 19.88
C GLN A 229 10.96 0.89 20.69
N ASN A 230 9.95 1.59 21.21
CA ASN A 230 8.85 0.97 21.94
C ASN A 230 8.02 0.01 21.04
N ILE A 231 7.72 0.41 19.79
CA ILE A 231 7.01 -0.47 18.86
C ILE A 231 7.81 -1.74 18.56
N LEU A 232 9.10 -1.59 18.25
CA LEU A 232 9.98 -2.73 17.96
C LEU A 232 10.15 -3.64 19.17
N GLN A 233 10.23 -3.08 20.39
CA GLN A 233 10.32 -3.84 21.63
C GLN A 233 9.03 -4.64 21.87
N ASN A 234 7.86 -4.00 21.78
CA ASN A 234 6.57 -4.66 21.94
C ASN A 234 6.33 -5.75 20.87
N TRP A 235 6.93 -5.57 19.70
CA TRP A 235 6.82 -6.54 18.62
C TRP A 235 7.97 -7.57 18.59
N HIS A 236 8.84 -7.57 19.58
CA HIS A 236 9.98 -8.47 19.68
C HIS A 236 10.93 -8.45 18.46
N MET A 237 10.94 -7.32 17.72
CA MET A 237 11.77 -7.11 16.53
C MET A 237 13.09 -6.37 16.81
N ASN A 238 13.36 -6.01 18.04
CA ASN A 238 14.48 -5.13 18.41
C ASN A 238 15.88 -5.76 18.33
N LYS A 239 15.98 -7.07 18.10
CA LYS A 239 17.27 -7.79 18.21
C LYS A 239 18.28 -7.47 17.12
N ASN A 240 17.82 -7.05 15.92
CA ASN A 240 18.69 -6.89 14.74
C ASN A 240 18.54 -5.54 14.03
N ILE A 241 17.67 -4.66 14.51
CA ILE A 241 17.37 -3.38 13.84
C ILE A 241 18.02 -2.24 14.62
N ASN A 242 18.93 -1.50 13.96
CA ASN A 242 19.55 -0.32 14.53
C ASN A 242 18.64 0.90 14.35
N VAL A 243 18.21 1.53 15.44
CA VAL A 243 17.39 2.75 15.38
C VAL A 243 18.24 3.95 15.74
N THR A 244 18.42 4.89 14.81
CA THR A 244 19.31 6.03 14.95
C THR A 244 18.56 7.36 14.85
N LEU A 245 18.95 8.30 15.73
CA LEU A 245 18.50 9.68 15.66
C LEU A 245 19.46 10.49 14.80
N TYR A 246 18.95 11.02 13.70
CA TYR A 246 19.70 11.98 12.89
C TYR A 246 19.86 13.32 13.63
N LYS A 247 21.10 13.81 13.74
CA LYS A 247 21.46 15.03 14.45
C LYS A 247 22.11 16.09 13.56
N GLY A 248 22.08 15.90 12.23
CA GLY A 248 22.64 16.84 11.29
C GLY A 248 21.89 18.18 11.24
N SER A 249 22.51 19.20 10.68
CA SER A 249 21.93 20.54 10.50
C SER A 249 20.98 20.64 9.30
N GLU A 250 21.19 19.80 8.30
CA GLU A 250 20.32 19.74 7.11
C GLU A 250 19.07 18.89 7.38
N PRO A 251 17.95 19.11 6.68
CA PRO A 251 16.80 18.24 6.75
C PRO A 251 17.15 16.78 6.43
N LEU A 252 16.57 15.82 7.15
CA LEU A 252 16.91 14.39 7.01
C LEU A 252 16.77 13.89 5.57
N LEU A 253 15.71 14.28 4.86
CA LEU A 253 15.49 13.89 3.47
C LEU A 253 16.56 14.44 2.51
N VAL A 254 17.18 15.58 2.84
CA VAL A 254 18.28 16.17 2.08
C VAL A 254 19.57 15.41 2.35
N ALA A 255 19.90 15.19 3.61
CA ALA A 255 21.11 14.50 4.04
C ALA A 255 21.19 13.04 3.55
N MET A 256 20.04 12.41 3.31
CA MET A 256 19.93 11.04 2.78
C MET A 256 19.68 11.00 1.25
N ASP A 257 19.81 12.12 0.55
CA ASP A 257 19.54 12.25 -0.89
C ASP A 257 18.11 11.85 -1.35
N ILE A 258 17.20 11.60 -0.42
CA ILE A 258 15.82 11.19 -0.69
C ILE A 258 15.06 12.29 -1.45
N HIS A 259 15.37 13.56 -1.20
CA HIS A 259 14.77 14.69 -1.91
C HIS A 259 15.05 14.64 -3.43
N LYS A 260 16.16 14.05 -3.87
CA LYS A 260 16.48 13.84 -5.29
C LYS A 260 15.57 12.80 -5.91
N GLU A 261 15.32 11.70 -5.19
CA GLU A 261 14.39 10.66 -5.62
C GLU A 261 12.95 11.18 -5.69
N ILE A 262 12.52 12.01 -4.72
CA ILE A 262 11.21 12.68 -4.78
C ILE A 262 11.11 13.57 -6.03
N LYS A 263 12.12 14.38 -6.30
CA LYS A 263 12.14 15.22 -7.50
C LYS A 263 12.13 14.39 -8.78
N ALA A 264 12.91 13.30 -8.83
CA ALA A 264 12.94 12.39 -9.98
C ALA A 264 11.58 11.68 -10.19
N ALA A 265 10.92 11.24 -9.11
CA ALA A 265 9.61 10.61 -9.18
C ALA A 265 8.50 11.55 -9.67
N LEU A 266 8.69 12.87 -9.60
CA LEU A 266 7.76 13.87 -10.13
C LEU A 266 8.03 14.23 -11.60
N GLN A 267 9.11 13.74 -12.19
CA GLN A 267 9.42 13.98 -13.61
C GLN A 267 8.78 12.91 -14.50
N MET A 268 8.38 13.29 -15.70
CA MET A 268 7.87 12.33 -16.69
C MET A 268 8.97 11.41 -17.20
N LYS A 269 10.19 11.92 -17.33
CA LYS A 269 11.34 11.18 -17.86
C LYS A 269 12.12 10.50 -16.74
N VAL A 270 12.40 9.21 -16.91
CA VAL A 270 13.23 8.39 -16.02
C VAL A 270 14.37 7.79 -16.81
N ASN A 271 15.60 8.08 -16.41
CA ASN A 271 16.77 7.56 -17.12
C ASN A 271 17.09 6.13 -16.66
N LEU A 272 17.50 5.29 -17.63
CA LEU A 272 17.96 3.92 -17.40
C LEU A 272 19.50 3.87 -17.31
N PRO A 273 20.07 2.87 -16.61
CA PRO A 273 21.52 2.73 -16.45
C PRO A 273 22.29 2.64 -17.79
N SER A 274 21.68 2.01 -18.78
CA SER A 274 22.27 1.84 -20.12
C SER A 274 22.29 3.13 -20.96
N GLY A 275 21.64 4.21 -20.50
CA GLY A 275 21.48 5.46 -21.25
C GLY A 275 20.15 5.57 -22.00
N GLY A 276 19.32 4.52 -21.97
CA GLY A 276 17.92 4.58 -22.35
C GLY A 276 17.10 5.39 -21.34
N TYR A 277 15.81 5.54 -21.58
CA TYR A 277 14.92 6.23 -20.66
C TYR A 277 13.47 5.80 -20.86
N LEU A 278 12.68 5.92 -19.78
CA LEU A 278 11.23 5.81 -19.79
C LEU A 278 10.61 7.19 -19.89
N PHE A 279 9.47 7.27 -20.52
CA PHE A 279 8.60 8.44 -20.49
C PHE A 279 7.24 8.03 -19.93
N ILE A 280 6.91 8.51 -18.73
CA ILE A 280 5.72 8.09 -17.98
C ILE A 280 4.72 9.24 -17.96
N GLN A 281 3.54 9.02 -18.55
CA GLN A 281 2.46 10.01 -18.59
C GLN A 281 1.15 9.39 -18.07
N THR A 282 0.59 10.03 -17.06
CA THR A 282 -0.74 9.68 -16.53
C THR A 282 -1.77 10.63 -17.10
N THR A 283 -2.78 10.06 -17.74
CA THR A 283 -3.98 10.76 -18.22
C THR A 283 -5.15 10.50 -17.27
N GLU A 284 -6.33 11.03 -17.59
CA GLU A 284 -7.54 10.76 -16.79
C GLU A 284 -7.96 9.28 -16.85
N ALA A 285 -7.72 8.59 -17.97
CA ALA A 285 -8.20 7.23 -18.21
C ALA A 285 -7.16 6.15 -17.94
N LEU A 286 -5.88 6.42 -18.25
CA LEU A 286 -4.82 5.43 -18.20
C LEU A 286 -3.44 6.08 -18.05
N THR A 287 -2.45 5.28 -17.68
CA THR A 287 -1.03 5.67 -17.72
C THR A 287 -0.34 5.04 -18.92
N VAL A 288 0.42 5.82 -19.66
CA VAL A 288 1.26 5.35 -20.77
C VAL A 288 2.71 5.41 -20.35
N ILE A 289 3.46 4.36 -20.65
CA ILE A 289 4.90 4.26 -20.43
C ILE A 289 5.56 3.92 -21.76
N ASP A 290 6.40 4.83 -22.25
CA ASP A 290 7.16 4.66 -23.49
C ASP A 290 8.64 4.40 -23.16
N VAL A 291 9.21 3.35 -23.75
CA VAL A 291 10.60 2.91 -23.55
C VAL A 291 11.47 3.35 -24.72
N ASN A 292 12.52 4.10 -24.42
CA ASN A 292 13.44 4.64 -25.42
C ASN A 292 14.87 4.15 -25.20
N SER A 293 15.57 3.73 -26.26
CA SER A 293 16.96 3.25 -26.20
C SER A 293 18.00 4.34 -25.96
N GLY A 294 17.64 5.61 -26.20
CA GLY A 294 18.60 6.70 -26.11
C GLY A 294 19.71 6.65 -27.17
N LYS A 295 20.84 7.28 -26.86
CA LYS A 295 22.05 7.25 -27.74
C LYS A 295 22.99 6.15 -27.24
N PHE A 296 22.79 4.94 -27.67
CA PHE A 296 23.64 3.81 -27.30
C PHE A 296 24.88 3.72 -28.21
N THR A 297 26.07 3.52 -27.65
CA THR A 297 27.34 3.47 -28.41
C THR A 297 28.19 2.22 -28.14
N ASN A 298 27.79 1.28 -27.27
CA ASN A 298 28.71 0.27 -26.73
C ASN A 298 28.24 -1.19 -26.74
N SER A 299 27.40 -1.65 -27.67
CA SER A 299 27.03 -3.08 -27.70
C SER A 299 27.38 -3.77 -29.03
N ALA A 300 27.58 -5.08 -28.94
CA ALA A 300 28.05 -5.89 -30.08
C ALA A 300 26.99 -6.03 -31.18
N THR A 301 25.69 -6.06 -30.84
CA THR A 301 24.57 -6.11 -31.79
C THR A 301 23.43 -5.20 -31.38
N GLN A 302 22.61 -4.78 -32.34
CA GLN A 302 21.43 -3.95 -32.11
C GLN A 302 20.38 -4.71 -31.26
N ASP A 303 20.15 -6.00 -31.55
CA ASP A 303 19.14 -6.82 -30.86
C ASP A 303 19.50 -7.03 -29.38
N GLU A 304 20.79 -7.30 -29.05
CA GLU A 304 21.25 -7.40 -27.65
C GLU A 304 21.06 -6.09 -26.89
N THR A 305 21.24 -4.95 -27.55
CA THR A 305 21.02 -3.65 -26.95
C THR A 305 19.55 -3.42 -26.63
N ILE A 306 18.67 -3.77 -27.56
CA ILE A 306 17.21 -3.61 -27.41
C ILE A 306 16.72 -4.51 -26.24
N LEU A 307 17.08 -5.79 -26.23
CA LEU A 307 16.70 -6.69 -25.15
C LEU A 307 17.19 -6.18 -23.79
N LYS A 308 18.46 -5.79 -23.70
CA LYS A 308 19.04 -5.25 -22.46
C LYS A 308 18.28 -3.99 -21.98
N THR A 309 17.97 -3.06 -22.88
CA THR A 309 17.24 -1.85 -22.54
C THR A 309 15.83 -2.16 -22.07
N ASN A 310 15.13 -3.08 -22.73
CA ASN A 310 13.80 -3.51 -22.34
C ASN A 310 13.81 -4.22 -20.96
N ILE A 311 14.80 -5.04 -20.65
CA ILE A 311 14.94 -5.67 -19.32
C ILE A 311 15.25 -4.60 -18.24
N GLU A 312 16.14 -3.63 -18.51
CA GLU A 312 16.35 -2.51 -17.57
C GLU A 312 15.06 -1.69 -17.37
N ALA A 313 14.28 -1.49 -18.45
CA ALA A 313 13.00 -0.82 -18.41
C ALA A 313 11.98 -1.58 -17.52
N VAL A 314 11.89 -2.90 -17.65
CA VAL A 314 11.01 -3.77 -16.83
C VAL A 314 11.24 -3.53 -15.34
N HIS A 315 12.48 -3.61 -14.88
CA HIS A 315 12.80 -3.39 -13.46
C HIS A 315 12.49 -1.97 -12.99
N GLU A 316 12.82 -0.98 -13.81
CA GLU A 316 12.56 0.42 -13.46
C GLU A 316 11.06 0.74 -13.51
N ILE A 317 10.29 0.16 -14.44
CA ILE A 317 8.83 0.28 -14.49
C ILE A 317 8.21 -0.28 -13.21
N ALA A 318 8.57 -1.51 -12.82
CA ALA A 318 8.07 -2.12 -11.58
C ALA A 318 8.34 -1.22 -10.36
N ARG A 319 9.57 -0.65 -10.26
CA ARG A 319 9.92 0.30 -9.21
C ARG A 319 9.09 1.59 -9.28
N GLN A 320 8.94 2.19 -10.46
CA GLN A 320 8.22 3.45 -10.64
C GLN A 320 6.71 3.32 -10.37
N LEU A 321 6.12 2.17 -10.69
CA LEU A 321 4.73 1.88 -10.38
C LEU A 321 4.48 1.92 -8.86
N GLY A 322 5.34 1.30 -8.08
CA GLY A 322 5.29 1.34 -6.61
C GLY A 322 5.61 2.73 -6.06
N LEU A 323 6.72 3.33 -6.50
CA LEU A 323 7.23 4.60 -6.01
C LEU A 323 6.25 5.77 -6.22
N ARG A 324 5.60 5.82 -7.39
CA ARG A 324 4.59 6.84 -7.75
C ARG A 324 3.17 6.45 -7.38
N ASN A 325 2.99 5.24 -6.86
CA ASN A 325 1.67 4.65 -6.59
C ASN A 325 0.73 4.74 -7.81
N ILE A 326 1.25 4.40 -8.99
CA ILE A 326 0.48 4.39 -10.24
C ILE A 326 -0.49 3.22 -10.19
N GLY A 327 -1.77 3.49 -10.41
CA GLY A 327 -2.83 2.48 -10.44
C GLY A 327 -3.79 2.70 -11.61
N GLY A 328 -4.69 1.73 -11.81
CA GLY A 328 -5.61 1.72 -12.94
C GLY A 328 -5.04 1.02 -14.16
N MET A 329 -5.50 1.39 -15.35
CA MET A 329 -5.02 0.84 -16.62
C MET A 329 -3.66 1.45 -16.99
N ILE A 330 -2.71 0.62 -17.39
CA ILE A 330 -1.36 1.01 -17.79
C ILE A 330 -1.05 0.36 -19.14
N ILE A 331 -0.51 1.13 -20.06
CA ILE A 331 -0.02 0.65 -21.35
C ILE A 331 1.47 0.93 -21.42
N ILE A 332 2.23 -0.10 -21.74
CA ILE A 332 3.69 -0.02 -21.88
C ILE A 332 4.05 -0.28 -23.33
N ASP A 333 4.78 0.67 -23.93
CA ASP A 333 5.34 0.58 -25.27
C ASP A 333 6.83 0.24 -25.16
N PHE A 334 7.16 -1.03 -25.33
CA PHE A 334 8.53 -1.52 -25.33
C PHE A 334 9.20 -1.32 -26.69
N ILE A 335 10.52 -1.20 -26.69
CA ILE A 335 11.27 -1.13 -27.95
C ILE A 335 11.03 -2.43 -28.72
N ASP A 336 10.68 -2.30 -30.00
CA ASP A 336 10.39 -3.43 -30.89
C ASP A 336 11.51 -4.46 -30.93
N MET A 337 11.16 -5.72 -30.72
CA MET A 337 12.04 -6.89 -30.80
C MET A 337 11.60 -7.80 -31.94
N THR A 338 12.57 -8.26 -32.73
CA THR A 338 12.31 -9.21 -33.82
C THR A 338 12.23 -10.65 -33.31
N SER A 339 13.05 -10.99 -32.32
CA SER A 339 13.14 -12.33 -31.74
C SER A 339 11.95 -12.66 -30.84
N ARG A 340 11.25 -13.77 -31.15
CA ARG A 340 10.18 -14.28 -30.27
C ARG A 340 10.71 -14.74 -28.91
N VAL A 341 11.95 -15.24 -28.86
CA VAL A 341 12.60 -15.67 -27.61
C VAL A 341 12.83 -14.48 -26.71
N ASP A 342 13.30 -13.36 -27.25
CA ASP A 342 13.57 -12.15 -26.49
C ASP A 342 12.26 -11.51 -25.97
N LYS A 343 11.19 -11.54 -26.76
CA LYS A 343 9.85 -11.12 -26.34
C LYS A 343 9.35 -11.93 -25.14
N LEU A 344 9.51 -13.25 -25.18
CA LEU A 344 9.12 -14.14 -24.07
C LEU A 344 9.97 -13.87 -22.82
N ALA A 345 11.29 -13.76 -22.98
CA ALA A 345 12.20 -13.47 -21.87
C ALA A 345 11.86 -12.14 -21.18
N MET A 346 11.55 -11.10 -21.96
CA MET A 346 11.13 -9.80 -21.41
C MET A 346 9.80 -9.91 -20.65
N MET A 347 8.82 -10.65 -21.17
CA MET A 347 7.51 -10.83 -20.50
C MET A 347 7.64 -11.62 -19.19
N GLU A 348 8.43 -12.70 -19.19
CA GLU A 348 8.73 -13.47 -17.97
C GLU A 348 9.41 -12.59 -16.90
N GLU A 349 10.36 -11.75 -17.32
CA GLU A 349 11.04 -10.81 -16.40
C GLU A 349 10.08 -9.76 -15.84
N LEU A 350 9.12 -9.28 -16.66
CA LEU A 350 8.09 -8.34 -16.20
C LEU A 350 7.18 -8.97 -15.14
N GLU A 351 6.71 -10.20 -15.36
CA GLU A 351 5.90 -10.93 -14.40
C GLU A 351 6.65 -11.14 -13.08
N MET A 352 7.94 -11.53 -13.15
CA MET A 352 8.78 -11.68 -11.94
C MET A 352 9.02 -10.36 -11.21
N ALA A 353 9.27 -9.27 -11.95
CA ALA A 353 9.56 -7.97 -11.36
C ALA A 353 8.38 -7.37 -10.56
N ILE A 354 7.13 -7.69 -10.97
CA ILE A 354 5.91 -7.21 -10.30
C ILE A 354 5.31 -8.18 -9.30
N GLU A 355 5.82 -9.40 -9.17
CA GLU A 355 5.26 -10.44 -8.29
C GLU A 355 5.17 -9.98 -6.82
N SER A 356 6.16 -9.22 -6.38
CA SER A 356 6.23 -8.68 -5.01
C SER A 356 5.33 -7.47 -4.77
N ASP A 357 4.74 -6.86 -5.82
CA ASP A 357 3.91 -5.66 -5.69
C ASP A 357 2.65 -5.94 -4.85
N LYS A 358 2.47 -5.17 -3.78
CA LYS A 358 1.34 -5.28 -2.85
C LYS A 358 -0.02 -5.07 -3.54
N ALA A 359 -0.07 -4.31 -4.63
CA ALA A 359 -1.29 -4.04 -5.40
C ALA A 359 -1.70 -5.20 -6.31
N LYS A 360 -0.84 -6.23 -6.47
CA LYS A 360 -1.07 -7.42 -7.31
C LYS A 360 -1.46 -7.07 -8.74
N PRO A 361 -0.56 -6.44 -9.51
CA PRO A 361 -0.83 -6.10 -10.90
C PRO A 361 -1.18 -7.35 -11.71
N GLN A 362 -1.98 -7.15 -12.75
CA GLN A 362 -2.28 -8.17 -13.74
C GLN A 362 -1.72 -7.72 -15.08
N VAL A 363 -0.90 -8.55 -15.70
CA VAL A 363 -0.27 -8.28 -16.99
C VAL A 363 -0.98 -9.06 -18.08
N GLY A 364 -1.34 -8.37 -19.15
CA GLY A 364 -1.85 -8.97 -20.38
C GLY A 364 -0.73 -9.53 -21.25
N GLN A 365 -1.11 -10.09 -22.39
CA GLN A 365 -0.15 -10.55 -23.38
C GLN A 365 0.44 -9.39 -24.18
N LEU A 366 1.64 -9.57 -24.73
CA LEU A 366 2.20 -8.63 -25.69
C LEU A 366 1.31 -8.62 -26.95
N SER A 367 0.80 -7.47 -27.31
CA SER A 367 -0.05 -7.29 -28.50
C SER A 367 0.74 -7.39 -29.81
N ASP A 368 0.03 -7.53 -30.93
CA ASP A 368 0.64 -7.51 -32.27
C ASP A 368 1.33 -6.16 -32.58
N LEU A 369 0.95 -5.11 -31.88
CA LEU A 369 1.54 -3.76 -32.00
C LEU A 369 2.74 -3.54 -31.06
N GLY A 370 3.21 -4.57 -30.34
CA GLY A 370 4.33 -4.43 -29.40
C GLY A 370 3.98 -3.83 -28.04
N LEU A 371 2.68 -3.60 -27.76
CA LEU A 371 2.22 -3.00 -26.51
C LEU A 371 1.90 -4.07 -25.46
N VAL A 372 2.20 -3.77 -24.19
CA VAL A 372 1.80 -4.56 -23.03
C VAL A 372 0.74 -3.80 -22.25
N GLU A 373 -0.43 -4.42 -22.09
CA GLU A 373 -1.52 -3.90 -21.24
C GLU A 373 -1.40 -4.50 -19.85
N MET A 374 -1.55 -3.68 -18.84
CA MET A 374 -1.62 -4.14 -17.44
C MET A 374 -2.59 -3.33 -16.61
N THR A 375 -3.02 -3.91 -15.49
CA THR A 375 -3.81 -3.21 -14.46
C THR A 375 -3.12 -3.34 -13.11
N ARG A 376 -3.11 -2.27 -12.33
CA ARG A 376 -2.52 -2.25 -10.99
C ARG A 376 -3.47 -1.62 -9.98
#